data_3c5b178ebe6a98b08dc62062467f2249
#
_entry.id   3c5b178ebe6a98b08dc62062467f2249
#
_cell.length_a   1.000
_cell.length_b   1.000
_cell.length_c   1.000
_cell.angle_alpha   90.00
_cell.angle_beta   90.00
_cell.angle_gamma   90.00
#
_symmetry.space_group_name_H-M   'P 1'
#
loop_
_entity.id
_entity.type
_entity.pdbx_description
1 polymer ?
#
loop_
_entity_poly.entity_id
_entity_poly.type
_entity_poly.pdbx_seq_one_letter_code
_entity_poly.pdbx_strand_id
1 'polypeptide(L)'
;PLSEYASQKLLSEKIILNNGGVVIRLTKILSKETELIKDWQNLLSSNKQINAFSNLPLAPLNVDFVCEFIKKVIDKNSKGLFQLSPKDDIKYIDIAKRLANKINSNENLVNSVLAKPIDIGYKSIPEFATLDMTREELDFSIKCPKSDEVLNLIGI
;
A
#
# COMPACT_ATOMS: atom_id res chain seq x y z
N PRO A 1 2.91 -5.98 17.73
CA PRO A 1 1.99 -5.03 17.09
C PRO A 1 2.25 -3.59 17.53
N LEU A 2 2.23 -2.64 16.57
CA LEU A 2 2.48 -1.21 16.83
C LEU A 2 1.20 -0.45 17.23
N SER A 3 0.03 -1.10 17.12
CA SER A 3 -1.28 -0.52 17.44
C SER A 3 -2.24 -1.57 17.97
N GLU A 4 -3.35 -1.14 18.58
CA GLU A 4 -4.44 -2.02 19.00
C GLU A 4 -5.06 -2.76 17.79
N TYR A 5 -5.26 -2.06 16.69
CA TYR A 5 -5.72 -2.64 15.42
C TYR A 5 -4.83 -3.81 14.98
N ALA A 6 -3.49 -3.64 15.01
CA ALA A 6 -2.56 -4.70 14.64
C ALA A 6 -2.63 -5.89 15.60
N SER A 7 -2.89 -5.65 16.90
CA SER A 7 -3.08 -6.72 17.89
C SER A 7 -4.34 -7.54 17.61
N GLN A 8 -5.45 -6.88 17.28
CA GLN A 8 -6.72 -7.53 16.91
C GLN A 8 -6.56 -8.35 15.61
N LYS A 9 -5.87 -7.80 14.59
CA LYS A 9 -5.59 -8.53 13.35
C LYS A 9 -4.74 -9.77 13.59
N LEU A 10 -3.69 -9.68 14.43
CA LEU A 10 -2.86 -10.84 14.77
C LEU A 10 -3.66 -11.93 15.49
N LEU A 11 -4.59 -11.58 16.38
CA LEU A 11 -5.46 -12.55 17.03
C LEU A 11 -6.38 -13.25 16.01
N SER A 12 -6.98 -12.48 15.09
CA SER A 12 -7.82 -13.01 14.01
C SER A 12 -7.04 -13.97 13.10
N GLU A 13 -5.80 -13.61 12.71
CA GLU A 13 -4.91 -14.48 11.95
C GLU A 13 -4.69 -15.82 12.62
N LYS A 14 -4.37 -15.82 13.93
CA LYS A 14 -4.15 -17.04 14.71
C LYS A 14 -5.37 -17.96 14.70
N ILE A 15 -6.56 -17.37 14.88
CA ILE A 15 -7.82 -18.14 14.87
C ILE A 15 -8.04 -18.78 13.50
N ILE A 16 -7.87 -18.04 12.41
CA ILE A 16 -8.06 -18.52 11.04
C ILE A 16 -7.07 -19.65 10.73
N LEU A 17 -5.79 -19.45 11.04
CA LEU A 17 -4.72 -20.41 10.75
C LEU A 17 -4.89 -21.69 11.55
N ASN A 18 -5.26 -21.61 12.83
CA ASN A 18 -5.50 -22.79 13.69
C ASN A 18 -6.68 -23.65 13.20
N ASN A 19 -7.60 -23.05 12.43
CA ASN A 19 -8.73 -23.76 11.81
C ASN A 19 -8.47 -24.14 10.34
N GLY A 20 -7.22 -24.15 9.89
CA GLY A 20 -6.83 -24.54 8.53
C GLY A 20 -7.27 -23.55 7.44
N GLY A 21 -7.51 -22.30 7.82
CA GLY A 21 -7.89 -21.24 6.90
C GLY A 21 -6.70 -20.60 6.17
N VAL A 22 -6.99 -19.58 5.39
CA VAL A 22 -6.02 -18.79 4.63
C VAL A 22 -6.02 -17.35 5.15
N VAL A 23 -4.83 -16.82 5.35
CA VAL A 23 -4.60 -15.41 5.68
C VAL A 23 -3.71 -14.81 4.59
N ILE A 24 -4.10 -13.67 4.04
CA ILE A 24 -3.28 -12.90 3.10
C ILE A 24 -3.05 -11.52 3.72
N ARG A 25 -1.80 -11.22 4.09
CA ARG A 25 -1.38 -9.90 4.52
C ARG A 25 -1.14 -9.03 3.29
N LEU A 26 -1.77 -7.89 3.25
CA LEU A 26 -1.66 -6.93 2.16
C LEU A 26 -1.01 -5.65 2.66
N THR A 27 -0.16 -5.06 1.83
CA THR A 27 0.22 -3.66 1.98
C THR A 27 -0.92 -2.74 1.52
N LYS A 28 -0.68 -1.49 1.25
CA LYS A 28 -1.74 -0.52 0.94
C LYS A 28 -2.28 -0.70 -0.48
N ILE A 29 -3.54 -1.07 -0.63
CA ILE A 29 -4.20 -1.03 -1.94
C ILE A 29 -4.47 0.44 -2.30
N LEU A 30 -4.01 0.85 -3.48
CA LEU A 30 -4.27 2.17 -4.07
C LEU A 30 -5.05 2.03 -5.38
N SER A 31 -5.87 3.03 -5.63
CA SER A 31 -6.57 3.26 -6.91
C SER A 31 -6.82 4.75 -7.09
N LYS A 32 -7.25 5.18 -8.27
CA LYS A 32 -7.73 6.56 -8.49
C LYS A 32 -8.89 6.91 -7.55
N GLU A 33 -9.66 5.89 -7.14
CA GLU A 33 -10.85 6.03 -6.30
C GLU A 33 -10.51 6.12 -4.81
N THR A 34 -9.24 5.91 -4.43
CA THR A 34 -8.80 6.08 -3.03
C THR A 34 -9.04 7.53 -2.60
N GLU A 35 -9.73 7.72 -1.49
CA GLU A 35 -10.16 9.03 -0.97
C GLU A 35 -9.00 10.05 -0.96
N LEU A 36 -7.85 9.68 -0.40
CA LEU A 36 -6.65 10.52 -0.39
C LEU A 36 -6.23 11.00 -1.79
N ILE A 37 -6.27 10.12 -2.78
CA ILE A 37 -5.87 10.45 -4.16
C ILE A 37 -6.89 11.41 -4.79
N LYS A 38 -8.19 11.16 -4.59
CA LYS A 38 -9.26 12.05 -5.04
C LYS A 38 -9.16 13.45 -4.42
N ASP A 39 -8.93 13.51 -3.12
CA ASP A 39 -8.80 14.79 -2.41
C ASP A 39 -7.60 15.58 -2.92
N TRP A 40 -6.44 14.94 -3.08
CA TRP A 40 -5.27 15.58 -3.65
C TRP A 40 -5.52 16.05 -5.08
N GLN A 41 -6.15 15.22 -5.91
CA GLN A 41 -6.48 15.59 -7.30
C GLN A 41 -7.41 16.80 -7.35
N ASN A 42 -8.47 16.82 -6.53
CA ASN A 42 -9.44 17.91 -6.49
C ASN A 42 -8.80 19.23 -6.02
N LEU A 43 -7.98 19.17 -4.98
CA LEU A 43 -7.28 20.35 -4.44
C LEU A 43 -6.27 20.91 -5.46
N LEU A 44 -5.42 20.05 -6.01
CA LEU A 44 -4.41 20.44 -7.00
C LEU A 44 -5.06 21.00 -8.29
N SER A 45 -6.13 20.38 -8.77
CA SER A 45 -6.90 20.90 -9.94
C SER A 45 -7.55 22.24 -9.67
N SER A 46 -7.83 22.56 -8.40
CA SER A 46 -8.35 23.85 -7.94
C SER A 46 -7.24 24.84 -7.57
N ASN A 47 -5.98 24.56 -7.94
CA ASN A 47 -4.79 25.35 -7.59
C ASN A 47 -4.62 25.59 -6.09
N LYS A 48 -5.01 24.60 -5.26
CA LYS A 48 -4.87 24.63 -3.81
C LYS A 48 -3.71 23.75 -3.36
N GLN A 49 -3.08 24.12 -2.24
CA GLN A 49 -2.00 23.37 -1.65
C GLN A 49 -2.50 22.08 -1.01
N ILE A 50 -1.66 21.05 -1.05
CA ILE A 50 -1.82 19.80 -0.31
C ILE A 50 -0.61 19.53 0.57
N ASN A 51 -0.82 18.75 1.64
CA ASN A 51 0.26 18.26 2.50
C ASN A 51 0.50 16.78 2.23
N ALA A 52 1.77 16.39 2.10
CA ALA A 52 2.16 15.00 1.93
C ALA A 52 3.36 14.63 2.80
N PHE A 53 3.33 13.45 3.41
CA PHE A 53 4.38 13.00 4.31
C PHE A 53 5.65 12.63 3.55
N SER A 54 6.80 13.19 3.97
CA SER A 54 8.11 12.92 3.37
C SER A 54 8.91 11.83 4.09
N ASN A 55 8.50 11.43 5.28
CA ASN A 55 9.16 10.41 6.10
C ASN A 55 8.30 9.14 6.31
N LEU A 56 7.14 9.04 5.68
CA LEU A 56 6.26 7.87 5.79
C LEU A 56 6.35 7.04 4.51
N PRO A 57 6.86 5.79 4.58
CA PRO A 57 6.88 4.88 3.45
C PRO A 57 5.48 4.32 3.17
N LEU A 58 5.25 3.97 1.92
CA LEU A 58 4.07 3.31 1.40
C LEU A 58 4.49 2.24 0.40
N ALA A 59 3.90 1.07 0.49
CA ALA A 59 4.08 -0.01 -0.47
C ALA A 59 2.74 -0.23 -1.20
N PRO A 60 2.51 0.39 -2.38
CA PRO A 60 1.22 0.36 -3.06
C PRO A 60 0.99 -0.96 -3.80
N LEU A 61 -0.23 -1.46 -3.74
CA LEU A 61 -0.72 -2.56 -4.56
C LEU A 61 -1.93 -2.09 -5.37
N ASN A 62 -2.12 -2.64 -6.56
CA ASN A 62 -3.38 -2.51 -7.30
C ASN A 62 -4.29 -3.70 -7.00
N VAL A 63 -5.60 -3.50 -7.14
CA VAL A 63 -6.60 -4.52 -6.81
C VAL A 63 -6.52 -5.74 -7.73
N ASP A 64 -6.16 -5.54 -9.00
CA ASP A 64 -6.09 -6.64 -9.98
C ASP A 64 -5.01 -7.66 -9.60
N PHE A 65 -3.83 -7.20 -9.16
CA PHE A 65 -2.77 -8.07 -8.66
C PHE A 65 -3.21 -8.88 -7.44
N VAL A 66 -3.95 -8.25 -6.52
CA VAL A 66 -4.50 -8.92 -5.33
C VAL A 66 -5.51 -9.99 -5.75
N CYS A 67 -6.43 -9.68 -6.67
CA CYS A 67 -7.42 -10.63 -7.18
C CYS A 67 -6.76 -11.80 -7.91
N GLU A 68 -5.75 -11.54 -8.74
CA GLU A 68 -4.98 -12.59 -9.42
C GLU A 68 -4.33 -13.55 -8.41
N PHE A 69 -3.71 -13.01 -7.36
CA PHE A 69 -3.10 -13.83 -6.34
C PHE A 69 -4.12 -14.67 -5.56
N ILE A 70 -5.24 -14.07 -5.14
CA ILE A 70 -6.33 -14.78 -4.46
C ILE A 70 -6.81 -15.96 -5.31
N LYS A 71 -6.99 -15.74 -6.63
CA LYS A 71 -7.37 -16.81 -7.56
C LYS A 71 -6.35 -17.94 -7.55
N LYS A 72 -5.05 -17.63 -7.64
CA LYS A 72 -3.99 -18.65 -7.60
C LYS A 72 -3.99 -19.45 -6.30
N VAL A 73 -4.24 -18.79 -5.14
CA VAL A 73 -4.35 -19.46 -3.84
C VAL A 73 -5.53 -20.43 -3.82
N ILE A 74 -6.67 -20.04 -4.39
CA ILE A 74 -7.88 -20.88 -4.51
C ILE A 74 -7.62 -22.06 -5.44
N ASP A 75 -7.11 -21.81 -6.67
CA ASP A 75 -6.87 -22.82 -7.70
C ASP A 75 -5.90 -23.90 -7.21
N LYS A 76 -4.91 -23.53 -6.39
CA LYS A 76 -3.97 -24.47 -5.76
C LYS A 76 -4.47 -25.12 -4.47
N ASN A 77 -5.67 -24.75 -3.99
CA ASN A 77 -6.19 -25.15 -2.68
C ASN A 77 -5.18 -24.94 -1.53
N SER A 78 -4.42 -23.84 -1.63
CA SER A 78 -3.35 -23.54 -0.69
C SER A 78 -3.89 -23.15 0.67
N LYS A 79 -3.13 -23.39 1.74
CA LYS A 79 -3.48 -23.09 3.14
C LYS A 79 -2.35 -22.29 3.80
N GLY A 80 -2.71 -21.55 4.84
CA GLY A 80 -1.72 -20.86 5.68
C GLY A 80 -1.65 -19.36 5.44
N LEU A 81 -0.50 -18.77 5.78
CA LEU A 81 -0.25 -17.35 5.73
C LEU A 81 0.54 -16.98 4.46
N PHE A 82 0.05 -16.00 3.74
CA PHE A 82 0.69 -15.41 2.56
C PHE A 82 0.83 -13.89 2.73
N GLN A 83 1.72 -13.28 1.94
CA GLN A 83 1.97 -11.85 1.95
C GLN A 83 1.93 -11.30 0.53
N LEU A 84 1.40 -10.08 0.36
CA LEU A 84 1.46 -9.35 -0.90
C LEU A 84 1.97 -7.93 -0.68
N SER A 85 2.98 -7.57 -1.45
CA SER A 85 3.68 -6.30 -1.39
C SER A 85 4.33 -5.99 -2.74
N PRO A 86 4.58 -4.73 -3.09
CA PRO A 86 5.56 -4.40 -4.13
C PRO A 86 6.99 -4.66 -3.64
N LYS A 87 7.96 -4.59 -4.55
CA LYS A 87 9.39 -4.80 -4.24
C LYS A 87 10.02 -3.69 -3.44
N ASP A 88 9.48 -2.50 -3.52
CA ASP A 88 10.06 -1.26 -3.01
C ASP A 88 9.00 -0.36 -2.39
N ASP A 89 9.45 0.47 -1.46
CA ASP A 89 8.66 1.53 -0.87
C ASP A 89 8.71 2.80 -1.71
N ILE A 90 7.66 3.59 -1.65
CA ILE A 90 7.60 4.96 -2.12
C ILE A 90 7.08 5.85 -1.00
N LYS A 91 7.45 7.13 -0.97
CA LYS A 91 6.93 8.06 0.04
C LYS A 91 5.66 8.74 -0.44
N TYR A 92 4.79 9.13 0.49
CA TYR A 92 3.57 9.87 0.13
C TYR A 92 3.85 11.16 -0.64
N ILE A 93 4.96 11.86 -0.31
CA ILE A 93 5.37 13.09 -1.02
C ILE A 93 5.66 12.83 -2.50
N ASP A 94 6.28 11.69 -2.82
CA ASP A 94 6.65 11.34 -4.18
C ASP A 94 5.41 10.98 -5.01
N ILE A 95 4.43 10.29 -4.40
CA ILE A 95 3.12 10.02 -5.03
C ILE A 95 2.39 11.34 -5.31
N ALA A 96 2.36 12.26 -4.34
CA ALA A 96 1.69 13.55 -4.48
C ALA A 96 2.29 14.40 -5.60
N LYS A 97 3.62 14.48 -5.70
CA LYS A 97 4.33 15.17 -6.79
C LYS A 97 4.05 14.52 -8.14
N ARG A 98 4.09 13.20 -8.20
CA ARG A 98 3.78 12.47 -9.41
C ARG A 98 2.35 12.73 -9.88
N LEU A 99 1.38 12.75 -8.96
CA LEU A 99 -0.01 13.11 -9.27
C LEU A 99 -0.11 14.55 -9.79
N ALA A 100 0.56 15.52 -9.15
CA ALA A 100 0.59 16.92 -9.60
C ALA A 100 1.09 17.02 -11.04
N ASN A 101 2.21 16.36 -11.39
CA ASN A 101 2.74 16.32 -12.75
C ASN A 101 1.77 15.67 -13.72
N LYS A 102 1.15 14.56 -13.33
CA LYS A 102 0.21 13.83 -14.17
C LYS A 102 -1.01 14.64 -14.58
N ILE A 103 -1.48 15.53 -13.70
CA ILE A 103 -2.62 16.40 -13.97
C ILE A 103 -2.22 17.81 -14.45
N ASN A 104 -0.94 18.00 -14.79
CA ASN A 104 -0.35 19.29 -15.18
C ASN A 104 -0.56 20.41 -14.16
N SER A 105 -0.53 20.07 -12.86
CA SER A 105 -0.56 21.02 -11.75
C SER A 105 0.85 21.40 -11.30
N ASN A 106 0.96 22.52 -10.59
CA ASN A 106 2.25 23.01 -10.08
C ASN A 106 2.72 22.16 -8.87
N GLU A 107 3.89 21.50 -8.97
CA GLU A 107 4.49 20.74 -7.86
C GLU A 107 4.73 21.57 -6.60
N ASN A 108 4.90 22.89 -6.71
CA ASN A 108 5.06 23.77 -5.54
C ASN A 108 3.80 23.84 -4.66
N LEU A 109 2.67 23.31 -5.13
CA LEU A 109 1.46 23.15 -4.31
C LEU A 109 1.53 21.92 -3.38
N VAL A 110 2.55 21.07 -3.55
CA VAL A 110 2.76 19.90 -2.71
C VAL A 110 3.70 20.23 -1.56
N ASN A 111 3.17 20.49 -0.40
CA ASN A 111 3.94 20.80 0.80
C ASN A 111 4.47 19.50 1.44
N SER A 112 5.76 19.48 1.70
CA SER A 112 6.42 18.40 2.46
C SER A 112 6.16 18.58 3.94
N VAL A 113 5.58 17.56 4.60
CA VAL A 113 5.38 17.52 6.05
C VAL A 113 5.96 16.23 6.63
N LEU A 114 6.35 16.26 7.91
CA LEU A 114 6.82 15.09 8.63
C LEU A 114 5.65 14.46 9.39
N ALA A 115 5.39 13.18 9.13
CA ALA A 115 4.48 12.40 9.94
C ALA A 115 5.06 12.19 11.35
N LYS A 116 4.21 12.33 12.37
CA LYS A 116 4.50 11.93 13.75
C LYS A 116 3.78 10.62 14.05
N PRO A 117 4.26 9.81 14.98
CA PRO A 117 3.61 8.55 15.34
C PRO A 117 2.12 8.70 15.66
N ILE A 118 1.74 9.80 16.32
CA ILE A 118 0.34 10.10 16.69
C ILE A 118 -0.55 10.31 15.44
N ASP A 119 -0.01 10.89 14.36
CA ASP A 119 -0.78 11.21 13.15
C ASP A 119 -1.23 9.93 12.42
N ILE A 120 -0.50 8.83 12.60
CA ILE A 120 -0.76 7.54 11.94
C ILE A 120 -1.22 6.45 12.90
N GLY A 121 -1.39 6.77 14.19
CA GLY A 121 -1.83 5.82 15.22
C GLY A 121 -0.81 4.72 15.54
N TYR A 122 0.47 4.95 15.32
CA TYR A 122 1.56 4.01 15.58
C TYR A 122 2.43 4.47 16.77
N LYS A 123 3.24 3.55 17.30
CA LYS A 123 4.23 3.88 18.34
C LYS A 123 5.48 4.56 17.78
N SER A 124 5.80 4.31 16.51
CA SER A 124 6.93 4.89 15.78
C SER A 124 6.61 4.96 14.28
N ILE A 125 7.29 5.81 13.56
CA ILE A 125 7.24 5.80 12.08
C ILE A 125 7.95 4.54 11.59
N PRO A 126 7.31 3.70 10.75
CA PRO A 126 7.96 2.52 10.19
C PRO A 126 9.08 2.94 9.24
N GLU A 127 10.16 2.18 9.23
CA GLU A 127 11.26 2.37 8.28
C GLU A 127 10.89 1.84 6.90
N PHE A 128 10.16 0.71 6.85
CA PHE A 128 9.70 0.05 5.63
C PHE A 128 8.21 -0.25 5.71
N ALA A 129 7.53 -0.23 4.57
CA ALA A 129 6.15 -0.67 4.43
C ALA A 129 6.01 -1.97 3.61
N THR A 130 7.09 -2.40 2.94
CA THR A 130 7.15 -3.63 2.16
C THR A 130 7.14 -4.89 3.02
N LEU A 131 6.70 -6.00 2.43
CA LEU A 131 6.75 -7.36 2.99
C LEU A 131 7.60 -8.24 2.07
N ASP A 132 8.24 -9.26 2.63
CA ASP A 132 8.99 -10.25 1.85
C ASP A 132 8.03 -11.18 1.10
N MET A 133 8.15 -11.22 -0.23
CA MET A 133 7.34 -12.05 -1.12
C MET A 133 8.12 -13.19 -1.77
N THR A 134 9.34 -13.47 -1.33
CA THR A 134 10.21 -14.48 -1.95
C THR A 134 9.51 -15.84 -2.09
N ARG A 135 8.80 -16.26 -1.05
CA ARG A 135 8.04 -17.52 -1.06
C ARG A 135 6.88 -17.48 -2.04
N GLU A 136 6.09 -16.41 -2.03
CA GLU A 136 4.93 -16.25 -2.89
C GLU A 136 5.32 -16.18 -4.37
N GLU A 137 6.43 -15.51 -4.70
CA GLU A 137 6.98 -15.47 -6.06
C GLU A 137 7.33 -16.87 -6.56
N LEU A 138 7.99 -17.70 -5.73
CA LEU A 138 8.36 -19.07 -6.06
C LEU A 138 7.14 -20.00 -6.13
N ASP A 139 6.32 -20.02 -5.08
CA ASP A 139 5.22 -20.97 -4.95
C ASP A 139 4.09 -20.74 -5.98
N PHE A 140 3.84 -19.50 -6.35
CA PHE A 140 2.73 -19.13 -7.23
C PHE A 140 3.16 -18.67 -8.63
N SER A 141 4.47 -18.65 -8.92
CA SER A 141 5.00 -18.16 -10.19
C SER A 141 4.43 -16.78 -10.54
N ILE A 142 4.47 -15.87 -9.57
CA ILE A 142 4.09 -14.47 -9.73
C ILE A 142 5.34 -13.61 -9.66
N LYS A 143 5.24 -12.41 -10.20
CA LYS A 143 6.31 -11.40 -10.11
C LYS A 143 5.82 -10.25 -9.25
N CYS A 144 6.55 -9.97 -8.18
CA CYS A 144 6.32 -8.82 -7.33
C CYS A 144 6.47 -7.52 -8.14
N PRO A 145 5.46 -6.65 -8.23
CA PRO A 145 5.56 -5.41 -8.99
C PRO A 145 6.47 -4.41 -8.28
N LYS A 146 7.01 -3.44 -9.01
CA LYS A 146 7.59 -2.24 -8.42
C LYS A 146 6.50 -1.22 -8.10
N SER A 147 6.72 -0.37 -7.10
CA SER A 147 5.78 0.70 -6.74
C SER A 147 5.45 1.63 -7.92
N ASP A 148 6.44 1.97 -8.75
CA ASP A 148 6.24 2.76 -9.97
C ASP A 148 5.36 2.04 -11.00
N GLU A 149 5.50 0.72 -11.16
CA GLU A 149 4.65 -0.07 -12.06
C GLU A 149 3.18 -0.02 -11.58
N VAL A 150 2.97 -0.15 -10.27
CA VAL A 150 1.63 -0.05 -9.66
C VAL A 150 1.02 1.33 -9.89
N LEU A 151 1.78 2.41 -9.64
CA LEU A 151 1.30 3.78 -9.85
C LEU A 151 0.94 4.05 -11.32
N ASN A 152 1.75 3.55 -12.26
CA ASN A 152 1.44 3.64 -13.70
C ASN A 152 0.12 2.94 -14.04
N LEU A 153 -0.10 1.71 -13.54
CA LEU A 153 -1.31 0.93 -13.78
C LEU A 153 -2.57 1.63 -13.27
N ILE A 154 -2.49 2.30 -12.13
CA ILE A 154 -3.63 3.05 -11.57
C ILE A 154 -3.74 4.49 -12.12
N GLY A 155 -2.86 4.86 -13.04
CA GLY A 155 -2.92 6.14 -13.75
C GLY A 155 -2.46 7.36 -12.93
N ILE A 156 -1.46 7.15 -12.06
CA ILE A 156 -0.79 8.21 -11.29
C ILE A 156 0.66 8.36 -11.74
#